data_6b7b4068723b054e9d4ddeeff1e5bb4b
#
_entry.id   6b7b4068723b054e9d4ddeeff1e5bb4b
#
_cell.length_a   1.000
_cell.length_b   1.000
_cell.length_c   1.000
_cell.angle_alpha   90.00
_cell.angle_beta   90.00
_cell.angle_gamma   90.00
#
_symmetry.space_group_name_H-M   'P 1'
#
loop_
_entity.id
_entity.type
_entity.pdbx_description
1 polymer ?
#
loop_
_entity_poly.entity_id
_entity_poly.type
_entity_poly.pdbx_seq_one_letter_code
_entity_poly.pdbx_strand_id
1 'polypeptide(L)'
;MLQDSVGEVTTKYHALSVPLSLECGVSLSGVRIAYERYGRADGKNVILVCHPLTGDAHAAGFHKGDTKPGWWDGIIGPGKALDTNRYCVIAANVLGGCKGSTGPSSEDPATGKPYGTTFPVITIRDMVHAEHQLLEDLGISELYAVIGGSMGGMQAMQWSVEFPSFVRRIICIASAGYTTPMHIAFGAVGRAAIMSDPEWNGGNYPAEKKPNHGLSLARMMAHITYLSDESMRTKFGRRLQKQDAFGYGFDTEFSVESYLQHQGETFVERFDPNSYLYITRAVDYYDLTKNGSLTEGLAATQAKFLIISVSSDWLYPPYLSQEIMLALTTNNREARYAEIVSPHGHDGFLLENAQLNYIVGQFLTPMTVEDLMTNNPPSIQETSSIREAAELMIGHEINHLPVVSGNGTLSGIVTSWDIAKSVAGDFQDLAEIMTKDVITIQRSDSLRLAASLMEKHAISALPVVDDSNHVLGMLTSETLSLSEVLQ
;
A
#
# COMPACT_ATOMS: atom_id res chain seq x y z
N MET A 1 -4.17 18.72 15.67
CA MET A 1 -4.96 17.69 14.98
C MET A 1 -5.20 17.95 13.47
N LEU A 2 -4.73 19.07 12.90
CA LEU A 2 -4.88 19.37 11.44
C LEU A 2 -3.54 19.33 10.67
N GLN A 3 -2.41 19.13 11.32
CA GLN A 3 -1.09 19.17 10.65
C GLN A 3 -0.85 17.98 9.72
N ASP A 4 -1.51 16.83 9.96
CA ASP A 4 -1.28 15.57 9.23
C ASP A 4 -2.48 15.16 8.36
N SER A 5 -3.50 16.01 8.23
CA SER A 5 -4.71 15.75 7.42
C SER A 5 -4.63 16.47 6.08
N VAL A 6 -5.22 15.87 5.05
CA VAL A 6 -5.43 16.53 3.75
C VAL A 6 -6.50 17.63 3.80
N GLY A 7 -7.22 17.78 4.92
CA GLY A 7 -8.26 18.78 5.14
C GLY A 7 -9.60 18.44 4.51
N GLU A 8 -10.36 19.49 4.12
CA GLU A 8 -11.64 19.33 3.42
C GLU A 8 -11.43 18.92 1.98
N VAL A 9 -12.13 17.87 1.54
CA VAL A 9 -12.05 17.31 0.18
C VAL A 9 -13.43 17.27 -0.46
N THR A 10 -13.47 17.09 -1.76
CA THR A 10 -14.72 17.01 -2.53
C THR A 10 -14.60 15.91 -3.58
N THR A 11 -15.59 15.02 -3.63
CA THR A 11 -15.71 14.02 -4.68
C THR A 11 -15.95 14.68 -6.04
N LYS A 12 -15.15 14.32 -7.02
CA LYS A 12 -15.26 14.73 -8.41
C LYS A 12 -15.88 13.62 -9.24
N TYR A 13 -16.47 13.99 -10.36
CA TYR A 13 -17.11 13.06 -11.28
C TYR A 13 -16.57 13.30 -12.67
N HIS A 14 -16.18 12.22 -13.35
CA HIS A 14 -15.73 12.28 -14.74
C HIS A 14 -16.54 11.31 -15.60
N ALA A 15 -17.08 11.80 -16.72
CA ALA A 15 -17.70 10.95 -17.72
C ALA A 15 -16.61 10.46 -18.67
N LEU A 16 -16.48 9.15 -18.82
CA LEU A 16 -15.46 8.57 -19.70
C LEU A 16 -15.69 8.99 -21.14
N SER A 17 -14.61 9.31 -21.84
CA SER A 17 -14.63 9.89 -23.20
C SER A 17 -15.10 8.90 -24.26
N VAL A 18 -14.93 7.58 -24.04
CA VAL A 18 -15.34 6.51 -24.96
C VAL A 18 -16.12 5.43 -24.23
N PRO A 19 -16.96 4.64 -24.92
CA PRO A 19 -17.64 3.49 -24.34
C PRO A 19 -16.67 2.46 -23.80
N LEU A 20 -16.97 1.88 -22.65
CA LEU A 20 -16.17 0.84 -22.03
C LEU A 20 -16.57 -0.54 -22.55
N SER A 21 -15.61 -1.26 -23.15
CA SER A 21 -15.80 -2.65 -23.58
C SER A 21 -15.60 -3.59 -22.40
N LEU A 22 -16.67 -4.25 -21.94
CA LEU A 22 -16.64 -5.15 -20.80
C LEU A 22 -16.23 -6.58 -21.19
N GLU A 23 -15.64 -7.31 -20.26
CA GLU A 23 -15.20 -8.71 -20.45
C GLU A 23 -16.38 -9.65 -20.78
N CYS A 24 -17.58 -9.34 -20.35
CA CYS A 24 -18.82 -10.05 -20.70
C CYS A 24 -19.27 -9.81 -22.17
N GLY A 25 -18.54 -9.02 -22.97
CA GLY A 25 -18.84 -8.74 -24.38
C GLY A 25 -19.80 -7.59 -24.62
N VAL A 26 -20.27 -6.90 -23.57
CA VAL A 26 -21.13 -5.71 -23.67
C VAL A 26 -20.29 -4.44 -23.75
N SER A 27 -20.71 -3.47 -24.57
CA SER A 27 -20.14 -2.11 -24.57
C SER A 27 -21.06 -1.19 -23.76
N LEU A 28 -20.51 -0.59 -22.70
CA LEU A 28 -21.23 0.30 -21.80
C LEU A 28 -20.88 1.75 -22.10
N SER A 29 -21.87 2.52 -22.55
CA SER A 29 -21.73 3.95 -22.87
C SER A 29 -22.12 4.83 -21.68
N GLY A 30 -21.59 6.07 -21.66
CA GLY A 30 -21.96 7.07 -20.65
C GLY A 30 -21.48 6.72 -19.25
N VAL A 31 -20.42 5.95 -19.14
CA VAL A 31 -19.82 5.58 -17.86
C VAL A 31 -19.28 6.84 -17.17
N ARG A 32 -19.69 7.04 -15.92
CA ARG A 32 -19.20 8.08 -15.03
C ARG A 32 -18.43 7.45 -13.89
N ILE A 33 -17.25 7.97 -13.56
CA ILE A 33 -16.43 7.54 -12.41
C ILE A 33 -16.35 8.67 -11.41
N ALA A 34 -16.66 8.37 -10.16
CA ALA A 34 -16.43 9.25 -9.01
C ALA A 34 -15.01 9.05 -8.51
N TYR A 35 -14.30 10.13 -8.21
CA TYR A 35 -12.95 10.08 -7.71
C TYR A 35 -12.60 11.26 -6.80
N GLU A 36 -11.60 11.07 -5.96
CA GLU A 36 -11.00 12.13 -5.16
C GLU A 36 -9.51 12.22 -5.44
N ARG A 37 -8.95 13.41 -5.21
CA ARG A 37 -7.54 13.69 -5.46
C ARG A 37 -6.95 14.46 -4.31
N TYR A 38 -5.81 13.97 -3.79
CA TYR A 38 -5.06 14.54 -2.70
C TYR A 38 -3.65 14.90 -3.17
N GLY A 39 -3.16 16.09 -2.82
CA GLY A 39 -1.87 16.60 -3.29
C GLY A 39 -1.87 17.09 -4.74
N ARG A 40 -0.69 17.41 -5.26
CA ARG A 40 -0.50 17.96 -6.62
C ARG A 40 0.17 16.95 -7.53
N ALA A 41 -0.33 16.79 -8.75
CA ALA A 41 0.34 16.03 -9.80
C ALA A 41 1.43 16.87 -10.46
N ASP A 42 2.62 16.27 -10.58
CA ASP A 42 3.73 16.78 -11.40
C ASP A 42 3.95 15.97 -12.68
N GLY A 43 3.02 15.03 -12.97
CA GLY A 43 3.04 14.16 -14.14
C GLY A 43 3.73 12.81 -13.92
N LYS A 44 4.48 12.61 -12.82
CA LYS A 44 5.24 11.37 -12.54
C LYS A 44 5.07 10.81 -11.14
N ASN A 45 4.37 11.54 -10.29
CA ASN A 45 4.21 11.24 -8.86
C ASN A 45 2.81 10.73 -8.49
N VAL A 46 2.05 10.24 -9.44
CA VAL A 46 0.65 9.83 -9.21
C VAL A 46 0.60 8.43 -8.60
N ILE A 47 -0.13 8.29 -7.49
CA ILE A 47 -0.45 7.01 -6.85
C ILE A 47 -1.95 6.78 -6.94
N LEU A 48 -2.36 5.64 -7.48
CA LEU A 48 -3.75 5.21 -7.49
C LEU A 48 -4.03 4.33 -6.27
N VAL A 49 -5.08 4.67 -5.53
CA VAL A 49 -5.61 3.90 -4.40
C VAL A 49 -6.86 3.15 -4.84
N CYS A 50 -6.80 1.83 -4.80
CA CYS A 50 -7.90 0.94 -5.10
C CYS A 50 -8.59 0.51 -3.80
N HIS A 51 -9.88 0.81 -3.67
CA HIS A 51 -10.62 0.56 -2.43
C HIS A 51 -11.04 -0.90 -2.26
N PRO A 52 -11.24 -1.40 -1.02
CA PRO A 52 -11.78 -2.73 -0.74
C PRO A 52 -13.27 -2.81 -1.09
N LEU A 53 -13.87 -4.02 -1.01
CA LEU A 53 -15.22 -4.36 -1.44
C LEU A 53 -16.30 -3.30 -1.16
N THR A 54 -16.27 -2.70 0.01
CA THR A 54 -17.30 -1.74 0.48
C THR A 54 -16.74 -0.34 0.75
N GLY A 55 -15.54 -0.06 0.24
CA GLY A 55 -14.95 1.28 0.22
C GLY A 55 -15.56 2.16 -0.89
N ASP A 56 -14.99 3.34 -1.04
CA ASP A 56 -15.35 4.30 -2.07
C ASP A 56 -14.16 5.26 -2.33
N ALA A 57 -14.38 6.31 -3.13
CA ALA A 57 -13.35 7.30 -3.47
C ALA A 57 -12.89 8.14 -2.27
N HIS A 58 -13.70 8.22 -1.19
CA HIS A 58 -13.36 9.03 -0.02
C HIS A 58 -12.33 8.33 0.88
N ALA A 59 -11.07 8.32 0.43
CA ALA A 59 -10.01 7.61 1.14
C ALA A 59 -9.37 8.43 2.28
N ALA A 60 -9.34 9.77 2.20
CA ALA A 60 -8.73 10.63 3.22
C ALA A 60 -9.41 12.00 3.33
N GLY A 61 -9.15 12.72 4.42
CA GLY A 61 -9.75 14.02 4.71
C GLY A 61 -11.21 13.92 5.10
N PHE A 62 -11.92 15.04 4.98
CA PHE A 62 -13.31 15.17 5.41
C PHE A 62 -14.14 15.82 4.31
N HIS A 63 -15.35 15.33 4.06
CA HIS A 63 -16.34 16.13 3.34
C HIS A 63 -16.94 17.20 4.26
N LYS A 64 -17.51 18.22 3.68
CA LYS A 64 -18.15 19.29 4.45
C LYS A 64 -19.24 18.73 5.38
N GLY A 65 -19.03 18.86 6.67
CA GLY A 65 -19.99 18.41 7.71
C GLY A 65 -19.69 17.00 8.25
N ASP A 66 -18.72 16.29 7.71
CA ASP A 66 -18.36 14.98 8.23
C ASP A 66 -17.64 15.08 9.58
N THR A 67 -17.89 14.09 10.43
CA THR A 67 -17.23 13.93 11.73
C THR A 67 -16.15 12.86 11.71
N LYS A 68 -16.09 12.05 10.65
CA LYS A 68 -15.10 10.99 10.45
C LYS A 68 -14.35 11.23 9.14
N PRO A 69 -13.04 11.00 9.11
CA PRO A 69 -12.27 11.10 7.88
C PRO A 69 -12.55 9.92 6.94
N GLY A 70 -11.99 10.03 5.72
CA GLY A 70 -11.96 8.94 4.75
C GLY A 70 -11.35 7.65 5.34
N TRP A 71 -11.68 6.51 4.73
CA TRP A 71 -11.44 5.17 5.27
C TRP A 71 -9.94 4.79 5.41
N TRP A 72 -9.03 5.49 4.77
CA TRP A 72 -7.58 5.29 4.87
C TRP A 72 -6.79 6.55 5.22
N ASP A 73 -7.44 7.52 5.85
CA ASP A 73 -6.80 8.76 6.29
C ASP A 73 -5.52 8.51 7.11
N GLY A 74 -5.45 7.39 7.82
CA GLY A 74 -4.27 7.01 8.62
C GLY A 74 -2.97 6.87 7.83
N ILE A 75 -3.01 6.62 6.51
CA ILE A 75 -1.81 6.46 5.67
C ILE A 75 -1.71 7.46 4.51
N ILE A 76 -2.73 8.29 4.29
CA ILE A 76 -2.76 9.33 3.25
C ILE A 76 -2.73 10.70 3.90
N GLY A 77 -1.75 11.52 3.55
CA GLY A 77 -1.65 12.90 4.07
C GLY A 77 -0.21 13.38 4.17
N PRO A 78 0.00 14.63 4.58
CA PRO A 78 1.34 15.18 4.78
C PRO A 78 2.18 14.35 5.74
N GLY A 79 3.37 13.90 5.31
CA GLY A 79 4.30 13.12 6.13
C GLY A 79 3.89 11.66 6.40
N LYS A 80 2.78 11.17 5.84
CA LYS A 80 2.35 9.77 5.92
C LYS A 80 2.97 8.94 4.79
N ALA A 81 2.70 7.64 4.76
CA ALA A 81 3.22 6.74 3.70
C ALA A 81 2.89 7.23 2.30
N LEU A 82 1.64 7.65 2.08
CA LEU A 82 1.21 8.32 0.86
C LEU A 82 1.26 9.83 1.09
N ASP A 83 2.49 10.36 1.16
CA ASP A 83 2.77 11.75 1.50
C ASP A 83 2.27 12.70 0.41
N THR A 84 1.22 13.46 0.71
CA THR A 84 0.60 14.40 -0.23
C THR A 84 1.44 15.65 -0.50
N ASN A 85 2.56 15.87 0.21
CA ASN A 85 3.57 16.85 -0.17
C ASN A 85 4.42 16.38 -1.34
N ARG A 86 4.54 15.06 -1.56
CA ARG A 86 5.40 14.41 -2.56
C ARG A 86 4.59 13.76 -3.68
N TYR A 87 3.44 13.21 -3.37
CA TYR A 87 2.61 12.42 -4.28
C TYR A 87 1.27 13.09 -4.55
N CYS A 88 0.77 12.89 -5.74
CA CYS A 88 -0.63 13.08 -6.05
C CYS A 88 -1.35 11.74 -5.87
N VAL A 89 -2.17 11.62 -4.85
CA VAL A 89 -2.94 10.40 -4.59
C VAL A 89 -4.32 10.54 -5.20
N ILE A 90 -4.74 9.57 -5.99
CA ILE A 90 -6.09 9.48 -6.58
C ILE A 90 -6.75 8.22 -6.04
N ALA A 91 -7.99 8.36 -5.54
CA ALA A 91 -8.84 7.24 -5.18
C ALA A 91 -10.11 7.31 -6.04
N ALA A 92 -10.40 6.23 -6.77
CA ALA A 92 -11.58 6.14 -7.62
C ALA A 92 -12.59 5.16 -7.02
N ASN A 93 -13.89 5.49 -7.12
CA ASN A 93 -14.94 4.53 -6.80
C ASN A 93 -15.14 3.59 -7.99
N VAL A 94 -15.07 2.29 -7.77
CA VAL A 94 -15.10 1.29 -8.83
C VAL A 94 -16.39 1.34 -9.66
N LEU A 95 -16.30 0.93 -10.91
CA LEU A 95 -17.46 0.60 -11.75
C LEU A 95 -18.32 -0.44 -11.04
N GLY A 96 -19.64 -0.27 -11.07
CA GLY A 96 -20.57 -1.14 -10.34
C GLY A 96 -20.81 -0.74 -8.87
N GLY A 97 -20.04 0.23 -8.34
CA GLY A 97 -20.21 0.79 -7.02
C GLY A 97 -21.43 1.69 -6.90
N CYS A 98 -21.85 2.01 -5.66
CA CYS A 98 -23.03 2.85 -5.39
C CYS A 98 -22.68 4.25 -4.85
N LYS A 99 -21.41 4.67 -4.95
CA LYS A 99 -20.92 5.95 -4.43
C LYS A 99 -20.49 6.89 -5.55
N GLY A 100 -21.33 7.02 -6.58
CA GLY A 100 -21.20 8.03 -7.63
C GLY A 100 -20.62 7.55 -8.95
N SER A 101 -19.92 6.41 -9.00
CA SER A 101 -19.58 5.74 -10.26
C SER A 101 -20.79 5.00 -10.82
N THR A 102 -20.82 4.81 -12.15
CA THR A 102 -21.88 4.06 -12.83
C THR A 102 -21.95 2.64 -12.29
N GLY A 103 -23.14 2.22 -11.90
CA GLY A 103 -23.43 0.91 -11.35
C GLY A 103 -24.92 0.57 -11.40
N PRO A 104 -25.37 -0.52 -10.79
CA PRO A 104 -26.77 -0.96 -10.82
C PRO A 104 -27.79 0.08 -10.34
N SER A 105 -27.41 0.95 -9.42
CA SER A 105 -28.27 2.02 -8.90
C SER A 105 -28.26 3.30 -9.78
N SER A 106 -27.41 3.36 -10.80
CA SER A 106 -27.35 4.49 -11.74
C SER A 106 -28.51 4.44 -12.72
N GLU A 107 -28.92 5.61 -13.21
CA GLU A 107 -29.92 5.73 -14.26
C GLU A 107 -29.39 5.16 -15.58
N ASP A 108 -30.16 4.26 -16.19
CA ASP A 108 -29.93 3.79 -17.55
C ASP A 108 -30.44 4.85 -18.53
N PRO A 109 -29.56 5.43 -19.35
CA PRO A 109 -29.95 6.47 -20.32
C PRO A 109 -31.03 6.01 -21.32
N ALA A 110 -31.15 4.71 -21.57
CA ALA A 110 -32.12 4.17 -22.51
C ALA A 110 -33.54 4.12 -21.93
N THR A 111 -33.67 4.00 -20.61
CA THR A 111 -34.96 3.78 -19.95
C THR A 111 -35.37 4.91 -18.99
N GLY A 112 -34.42 5.76 -18.55
CA GLY A 112 -34.61 6.76 -17.52
C GLY A 112 -34.88 6.18 -16.12
N LYS A 113 -34.58 4.88 -15.91
CA LYS A 113 -34.73 4.16 -14.64
C LYS A 113 -33.40 3.60 -14.18
N PRO A 114 -33.24 3.25 -12.90
CA PRO A 114 -32.06 2.52 -12.46
C PRO A 114 -31.84 1.24 -13.28
N TYR A 115 -30.59 0.94 -13.59
CA TYR A 115 -30.26 -0.32 -14.29
C TYR A 115 -30.77 -1.56 -13.53
N GLY A 116 -30.68 -1.58 -12.19
CA GLY A 116 -31.03 -2.77 -11.42
C GLY A 116 -30.22 -3.99 -11.91
N THR A 117 -30.92 -5.10 -12.18
CA THR A 117 -30.29 -6.32 -12.73
C THR A 117 -30.09 -6.30 -14.24
N THR A 118 -30.46 -5.24 -14.94
CA THR A 118 -30.08 -5.04 -16.36
C THR A 118 -28.69 -4.46 -16.53
N PHE A 119 -28.06 -4.00 -15.44
CA PHE A 119 -26.64 -3.62 -15.46
C PHE A 119 -25.80 -4.81 -15.96
N PRO A 120 -24.85 -4.61 -16.87
CA PRO A 120 -24.01 -5.71 -17.35
C PRO A 120 -23.15 -6.28 -16.23
N VAL A 121 -22.90 -7.59 -16.28
CA VAL A 121 -21.96 -8.22 -15.34
C VAL A 121 -20.56 -7.68 -15.60
N ILE A 122 -19.90 -7.28 -14.55
CA ILE A 122 -18.57 -6.70 -14.56
C ILE A 122 -17.54 -7.59 -13.86
N THR A 123 -16.29 -7.36 -14.14
CA THR A 123 -15.13 -8.04 -13.52
C THR A 123 -14.17 -7.04 -12.89
N ILE A 124 -13.18 -7.52 -12.12
CA ILE A 124 -12.06 -6.70 -11.63
C ILE A 124 -11.30 -6.07 -12.80
N ARG A 125 -11.18 -6.79 -13.92
CA ARG A 125 -10.57 -6.28 -15.16
C ARG A 125 -11.32 -5.06 -15.69
N ASP A 126 -12.65 -5.11 -15.74
CA ASP A 126 -13.47 -3.99 -16.19
C ASP A 126 -13.34 -2.75 -15.28
N MET A 127 -13.22 -2.96 -13.95
CA MET A 127 -12.95 -1.88 -13.00
C MET A 127 -11.62 -1.19 -13.32
N VAL A 128 -10.56 -1.98 -13.55
CA VAL A 128 -9.23 -1.48 -13.89
C VAL A 128 -9.22 -0.74 -15.23
N HIS A 129 -9.94 -1.25 -16.24
CA HIS A 129 -10.08 -0.56 -17.54
C HIS A 129 -10.81 0.77 -17.42
N ALA A 130 -11.86 0.85 -16.57
CA ALA A 130 -12.56 2.10 -16.29
C ALA A 130 -11.67 3.13 -15.58
N GLU A 131 -10.87 2.70 -14.61
CA GLU A 131 -9.88 3.52 -13.92
C GLU A 131 -8.77 3.99 -14.87
N HIS A 132 -8.26 3.11 -15.75
CA HIS A 132 -7.25 3.47 -16.74
C HIS A 132 -7.76 4.58 -17.66
N GLN A 133 -8.96 4.43 -18.21
CA GLN A 133 -9.55 5.44 -19.08
C GLN A 133 -9.78 6.76 -18.34
N LEU A 134 -10.24 6.72 -17.07
CA LEU A 134 -10.31 7.91 -16.22
C LEU A 134 -8.96 8.64 -16.14
N LEU A 135 -7.87 7.90 -15.89
CA LEU A 135 -6.54 8.49 -15.75
C LEU A 135 -6.04 9.08 -17.07
N GLU A 136 -6.24 8.39 -18.20
CA GLU A 136 -5.92 8.93 -19.54
C GLU A 136 -6.70 10.23 -19.83
N ASP A 137 -8.01 10.25 -19.56
CA ASP A 137 -8.86 11.43 -19.73
C ASP A 137 -8.44 12.60 -18.80
N LEU A 138 -7.82 12.30 -17.65
CA LEU A 138 -7.23 13.29 -16.76
C LEU A 138 -5.80 13.72 -17.17
N GLY A 139 -5.27 13.20 -18.28
CA GLY A 139 -3.94 13.50 -18.79
C GLY A 139 -2.80 12.83 -18.04
N ILE A 140 -3.09 11.72 -17.33
CA ILE A 140 -2.11 10.93 -16.58
C ILE A 140 -1.70 9.76 -17.47
N SER A 141 -0.42 9.67 -17.82
CA SER A 141 0.14 8.66 -18.72
C SER A 141 0.99 7.61 -18.03
N GLU A 142 1.25 7.77 -16.73
CA GLU A 142 1.98 6.78 -15.91
C GLU A 142 1.58 6.88 -14.44
N LEU A 143 1.66 5.77 -13.72
CA LEU A 143 1.48 5.70 -12.27
C LEU A 143 2.80 5.38 -11.58
N TYR A 144 3.13 6.19 -10.58
CA TYR A 144 4.25 5.90 -9.67
C TYR A 144 4.01 4.61 -8.89
N ALA A 145 2.76 4.44 -8.42
CA ALA A 145 2.32 3.21 -7.75
C ALA A 145 0.81 3.00 -7.88
N VAL A 146 0.38 1.74 -7.78
CA VAL A 146 -1.00 1.34 -7.47
C VAL A 146 -0.97 0.60 -6.15
N ILE A 147 -1.86 0.98 -5.23
CA ILE A 147 -1.96 0.38 -3.90
C ILE A 147 -3.40 0.01 -3.58
N GLY A 148 -3.60 -1.15 -3.00
CA GLY A 148 -4.91 -1.57 -2.51
C GLY A 148 -4.86 -2.76 -1.57
N GLY A 149 -5.86 -2.85 -0.69
CA GLY A 149 -6.06 -3.99 0.19
C GLY A 149 -7.27 -4.81 -0.22
N SER A 150 -7.26 -6.13 0.02
CA SER A 150 -8.38 -7.03 -0.28
C SER A 150 -8.72 -6.99 -1.77
N MET A 151 -9.98 -6.69 -2.15
CA MET A 151 -10.38 -6.44 -3.54
C MET A 151 -9.52 -5.35 -4.22
N GLY A 152 -9.08 -4.33 -3.47
CA GLY A 152 -8.15 -3.32 -3.99
C GLY A 152 -6.78 -3.90 -4.37
N GLY A 153 -6.32 -4.93 -3.66
CA GLY A 153 -5.11 -5.66 -4.02
C GLY A 153 -5.26 -6.48 -5.29
N MET A 154 -6.46 -7.07 -5.54
CA MET A 154 -6.79 -7.71 -6.82
C MET A 154 -6.73 -6.72 -7.98
N GLN A 155 -7.32 -5.52 -7.80
CA GLN A 155 -7.24 -4.43 -8.76
C GLN A 155 -5.78 -4.03 -9.02
N ALA A 156 -4.98 -3.84 -7.98
CA ALA A 156 -3.58 -3.47 -8.11
C ALA A 156 -2.76 -4.51 -8.91
N MET A 157 -2.98 -5.81 -8.66
CA MET A 157 -2.35 -6.87 -9.45
C MET A 157 -2.86 -6.88 -10.90
N GLN A 158 -4.16 -6.72 -11.11
CA GLN A 158 -4.74 -6.64 -12.45
C GLN A 158 -4.17 -5.46 -13.25
N TRP A 159 -3.96 -4.30 -12.62
CA TRP A 159 -3.28 -3.16 -13.22
C TRP A 159 -1.90 -3.53 -13.78
N SER A 160 -1.11 -4.32 -13.05
CA SER A 160 0.23 -4.72 -13.47
C SER A 160 0.25 -5.64 -14.68
N VAL A 161 -0.83 -6.39 -14.89
CA VAL A 161 -0.98 -7.35 -16.00
C VAL A 161 -1.55 -6.67 -17.25
N GLU A 162 -2.58 -5.84 -17.08
CA GLU A 162 -3.24 -5.16 -18.20
C GLU A 162 -2.39 -3.99 -18.74
N PHE A 163 -1.73 -3.24 -17.86
CA PHE A 163 -1.00 -2.04 -18.20
C PHE A 163 0.44 -2.05 -17.67
N PRO A 164 1.27 -3.05 -18.05
CA PRO A 164 2.59 -3.27 -17.43
C PRO A 164 3.57 -2.12 -17.61
N SER A 165 3.46 -1.33 -18.67
CA SER A 165 4.30 -0.14 -18.89
C SER A 165 3.77 1.13 -18.22
N PHE A 166 2.52 1.13 -17.76
CA PHE A 166 1.87 2.29 -17.16
C PHE A 166 2.16 2.40 -15.66
N VAL A 167 2.51 1.29 -14.99
CA VAL A 167 2.66 1.22 -13.53
C VAL A 167 4.08 0.83 -13.14
N ARG A 168 4.72 1.64 -12.29
CA ARG A 168 6.09 1.37 -11.82
C ARG A 168 6.14 0.49 -10.56
N ARG A 169 5.16 0.59 -9.68
CA ARG A 169 5.11 -0.14 -8.40
C ARG A 169 3.71 -0.63 -8.10
N ILE A 170 3.63 -1.83 -7.54
CA ILE A 170 2.39 -2.43 -7.04
C ILE A 170 2.53 -2.70 -5.55
N ILE A 171 1.54 -2.28 -4.78
CA ILE A 171 1.43 -2.60 -3.35
C ILE A 171 0.12 -3.34 -3.15
N CYS A 172 0.23 -4.64 -2.92
CA CYS A 172 -0.89 -5.55 -2.74
C CYS A 172 -0.94 -6.00 -1.28
N ILE A 173 -2.05 -5.72 -0.60
CA ILE A 173 -2.20 -5.94 0.85
C ILE A 173 -3.36 -6.88 1.12
N ALA A 174 -3.15 -7.93 1.93
CA ALA A 174 -4.19 -8.87 2.38
C ALA A 174 -5.09 -9.32 1.22
N SER A 175 -4.50 -9.87 0.15
CA SER A 175 -5.19 -10.21 -1.09
C SER A 175 -4.65 -11.52 -1.68
N ALA A 176 -5.18 -11.92 -2.83
CA ALA A 176 -4.80 -13.15 -3.52
C ALA A 176 -4.78 -12.96 -5.04
N GLY A 177 -4.05 -13.82 -5.76
CA GLY A 177 -4.02 -13.84 -7.21
C GLY A 177 -5.27 -14.46 -7.86
N TYR A 178 -6.14 -15.05 -7.07
CA TYR A 178 -7.41 -15.66 -7.49
C TYR A 178 -8.37 -15.74 -6.31
N THR A 179 -9.67 -15.86 -6.59
CA THR A 179 -10.69 -16.01 -5.54
C THR A 179 -10.81 -17.47 -5.12
N THR A 180 -10.57 -17.73 -3.83
CA THR A 180 -10.62 -19.10 -3.28
C THR A 180 -12.06 -19.64 -3.21
N PRO A 181 -12.26 -20.98 -3.17
CA PRO A 181 -13.58 -21.57 -2.97
C PRO A 181 -14.28 -21.08 -1.70
N MET A 182 -13.53 -20.78 -0.63
CA MET A 182 -14.08 -20.23 0.62
C MET A 182 -14.68 -18.83 0.40
N HIS A 183 -14.00 -17.95 -0.33
CA HIS A 183 -14.53 -16.63 -0.69
C HIS A 183 -15.79 -16.73 -1.53
N ILE A 184 -15.76 -17.58 -2.57
CA ILE A 184 -16.92 -17.84 -3.43
C ILE A 184 -18.10 -18.32 -2.59
N ALA A 185 -17.88 -19.21 -1.63
CA ALA A 185 -18.94 -19.73 -0.74
C ALA A 185 -19.55 -18.62 0.12
N PHE A 186 -18.73 -17.78 0.78
CA PHE A 186 -19.23 -16.63 1.56
C PHE A 186 -19.97 -15.62 0.65
N GLY A 187 -19.41 -15.32 -0.51
CA GLY A 187 -20.07 -14.48 -1.51
C GLY A 187 -21.43 -15.04 -1.94
N ALA A 188 -21.50 -16.35 -2.21
CA ALA A 188 -22.75 -17.03 -2.62
C ALA A 188 -23.82 -16.95 -1.54
N VAL A 189 -23.48 -17.19 -0.26
CA VAL A 189 -24.45 -17.09 0.86
C VAL A 189 -24.93 -15.64 1.04
N GLY A 190 -24.03 -14.66 0.95
CA GLY A 190 -24.41 -13.24 1.04
C GLY A 190 -25.35 -12.80 -0.08
N ARG A 191 -25.06 -13.22 -1.31
CA ARG A 191 -25.96 -12.96 -2.44
C ARG A 191 -27.30 -13.69 -2.29
N ALA A 192 -27.29 -14.92 -1.80
CA ALA A 192 -28.53 -15.66 -1.54
C ALA A 192 -29.39 -14.97 -0.49
N ALA A 193 -28.79 -14.42 0.59
CA ALA A 193 -29.50 -13.66 1.61
C ALA A 193 -30.22 -12.44 1.00
N ILE A 194 -29.55 -11.67 0.14
CA ILE A 194 -30.14 -10.50 -0.54
C ILE A 194 -31.25 -10.94 -1.49
N MET A 195 -31.01 -11.93 -2.33
CA MET A 195 -32.01 -12.39 -3.34
C MET A 195 -33.21 -13.10 -2.73
N SER A 196 -33.12 -13.62 -1.51
CA SER A 196 -34.19 -14.24 -0.77
C SER A 196 -35.07 -13.21 -0.03
N ASP A 197 -34.59 -11.98 0.11
CA ASP A 197 -35.37 -10.90 0.72
C ASP A 197 -36.58 -10.56 -0.20
N PRO A 198 -37.82 -10.61 0.29
CA PRO A 198 -39.00 -10.28 -0.52
C PRO A 198 -38.94 -8.90 -1.18
N GLU A 199 -38.30 -7.94 -0.53
CA GLU A 199 -38.15 -6.57 -1.04
C GLU A 199 -37.13 -6.46 -2.19
N TRP A 200 -36.30 -7.49 -2.45
CA TRP A 200 -35.37 -7.48 -3.58
C TRP A 200 -36.11 -7.45 -4.94
N ASN A 201 -37.29 -8.11 -5.03
CA ASN A 201 -38.15 -8.05 -6.21
C ASN A 201 -37.42 -8.22 -7.55
N GLY A 202 -36.52 -9.22 -7.65
CA GLY A 202 -35.73 -9.45 -8.86
C GLY A 202 -34.75 -8.33 -9.19
N GLY A 203 -34.35 -7.52 -8.20
CA GLY A 203 -33.45 -6.38 -8.33
C GLY A 203 -34.13 -5.07 -8.72
N ASN A 204 -35.45 -5.05 -8.78
CA ASN A 204 -36.27 -3.87 -9.09
C ASN A 204 -37.00 -3.38 -7.84
N TYR A 205 -36.32 -2.67 -6.99
CA TYR A 205 -36.83 -2.09 -5.75
C TYR A 205 -36.71 -0.57 -5.77
N PRO A 206 -37.70 0.16 -5.21
CA PRO A 206 -37.62 1.60 -5.06
C PRO A 206 -36.65 1.97 -3.93
N ALA A 207 -36.15 3.20 -3.96
CA ALA A 207 -35.14 3.68 -2.99
C ALA A 207 -35.63 3.61 -1.54
N GLU A 208 -36.96 3.73 -1.32
CA GLU A 208 -37.62 3.73 -0.01
C GLU A 208 -37.83 2.31 0.54
N LYS A 209 -37.75 1.28 -0.31
CA LYS A 209 -38.06 -0.10 0.05
C LYS A 209 -37.05 -1.08 -0.52
N LYS A 210 -35.84 -0.97 0.00
CA LYS A 210 -34.71 -1.83 -0.39
C LYS A 210 -34.75 -3.16 0.37
N PRO A 211 -34.13 -4.24 -0.16
CA PRO A 211 -33.96 -5.51 0.56
C PRO A 211 -32.91 -5.37 1.68
N ASN A 212 -33.25 -4.53 2.67
CA ASN A 212 -32.36 -4.16 3.77
C ASN A 212 -32.08 -5.34 4.69
N HIS A 213 -33.03 -6.25 4.88
CA HIS A 213 -32.84 -7.43 5.72
C HIS A 213 -31.79 -8.37 5.11
N GLY A 214 -31.93 -8.67 3.82
CA GLY A 214 -30.96 -9.52 3.12
C GLY A 214 -29.58 -8.90 3.06
N LEU A 215 -29.47 -7.58 2.80
CA LEU A 215 -28.18 -6.87 2.79
C LEU A 215 -27.55 -6.82 4.18
N SER A 216 -28.34 -6.63 5.24
CA SER A 216 -27.88 -6.67 6.62
C SER A 216 -27.29 -8.04 6.96
N LEU A 217 -27.97 -9.15 6.63
CA LEU A 217 -27.48 -10.51 6.85
C LEU A 217 -26.16 -10.76 6.08
N ALA A 218 -26.09 -10.33 4.83
CA ALA A 218 -24.85 -10.43 4.03
C ALA A 218 -23.68 -9.68 4.71
N ARG A 219 -23.94 -8.50 5.28
CA ARG A 219 -22.95 -7.72 6.01
C ARG A 219 -22.53 -8.37 7.31
N MET A 220 -23.48 -8.90 8.09
CA MET A 220 -23.19 -9.63 9.33
C MET A 220 -22.22 -10.79 9.07
N MET A 221 -22.49 -11.59 8.04
CA MET A 221 -21.62 -12.70 7.64
C MET A 221 -20.23 -12.21 7.20
N ALA A 222 -20.15 -11.15 6.42
CA ALA A 222 -18.88 -10.56 6.03
C ALA A 222 -18.06 -10.13 7.25
N HIS A 223 -18.67 -9.52 8.27
CA HIS A 223 -17.97 -9.13 9.50
C HIS A 223 -17.41 -10.31 10.28
N ILE A 224 -18.02 -11.49 10.22
CA ILE A 224 -17.42 -12.71 10.80
C ILE A 224 -16.10 -13.02 10.12
N THR A 225 -15.99 -12.83 8.81
CA THR A 225 -14.74 -13.13 8.07
C THR A 225 -13.66 -12.05 8.22
N TYR A 226 -14.02 -10.84 8.62
CA TYR A 226 -13.05 -9.74 8.78
C TYR A 226 -12.30 -9.78 10.11
N LEU A 227 -12.86 -10.34 11.16
CA LEU A 227 -12.27 -10.42 12.49
C LEU A 227 -11.60 -11.78 12.71
N SER A 228 -10.46 -11.80 13.39
CA SER A 228 -9.84 -13.02 13.84
C SER A 228 -10.60 -13.63 15.06
N ASP A 229 -10.36 -14.92 15.34
CA ASP A 229 -10.87 -15.55 16.57
C ASP A 229 -10.33 -14.83 17.83
N GLU A 230 -9.07 -14.42 17.82
CA GLU A 230 -8.46 -13.65 18.92
C GLU A 230 -9.19 -12.32 19.15
N SER A 231 -9.44 -11.56 18.06
CA SER A 231 -10.20 -10.30 18.12
C SER A 231 -11.61 -10.54 18.65
N MET A 232 -12.30 -11.57 18.16
CA MET A 232 -13.63 -11.94 18.62
C MET A 232 -13.65 -12.27 20.13
N ARG A 233 -12.67 -13.10 20.59
CA ARG A 233 -12.57 -13.45 22.01
C ARG A 233 -12.25 -12.25 22.88
N THR A 234 -11.30 -11.42 22.48
CA THR A 234 -10.89 -10.24 23.25
C THR A 234 -12.02 -9.21 23.31
N LYS A 235 -12.64 -8.94 22.17
CA LYS A 235 -13.66 -7.89 22.04
C LYS A 235 -14.99 -8.27 22.68
N PHE A 236 -15.43 -9.50 22.57
CA PHE A 236 -16.76 -9.93 22.99
C PHE A 236 -16.74 -10.99 24.11
N GLY A 237 -15.85 -11.98 24.03
CA GLY A 237 -15.87 -13.14 24.93
C GLY A 237 -17.22 -13.83 24.89
N ARG A 238 -17.75 -14.20 26.06
CA ARG A 238 -19.12 -14.71 26.23
C ARG A 238 -20.02 -13.70 26.99
N ARG A 239 -19.74 -12.42 26.84
CA ARG A 239 -20.48 -11.37 27.55
C ARG A 239 -21.91 -11.28 27.03
N LEU A 240 -22.86 -11.21 27.99
CA LEU A 240 -24.24 -10.93 27.70
C LEU A 240 -24.44 -9.42 27.43
N GLN A 241 -25.47 -9.12 26.64
CA GLN A 241 -25.88 -7.75 26.30
C GLN A 241 -27.05 -7.34 27.20
N LYS A 242 -26.81 -6.33 28.06
CA LYS A 242 -27.84 -5.73 28.92
C LYS A 242 -28.50 -6.68 29.94
N GLN A 243 -27.98 -7.83 30.24
CA GLN A 243 -28.53 -8.80 31.21
C GLN A 243 -27.39 -9.58 31.89
N ASP A 244 -27.65 -10.11 33.09
CA ASP A 244 -26.68 -10.84 33.91
C ASP A 244 -26.90 -12.38 33.88
N ALA A 245 -27.99 -12.84 33.26
CA ALA A 245 -28.35 -14.26 33.14
C ALA A 245 -28.96 -14.54 31.76
N PHE A 246 -28.91 -15.83 31.36
CA PHE A 246 -29.56 -16.26 30.10
C PHE A 246 -31.05 -16.11 30.14
N GLY A 247 -31.62 -15.56 29.06
CA GLY A 247 -33.05 -15.42 28.89
C GLY A 247 -33.74 -16.67 28.32
N TYR A 248 -32.96 -17.65 27.81
CA TYR A 248 -33.42 -18.88 27.17
C TYR A 248 -34.45 -18.66 26.02
N GLY A 249 -34.30 -17.53 25.31
CA GLY A 249 -35.10 -17.15 24.15
C GLY A 249 -34.27 -17.11 22.85
N PHE A 250 -34.90 -16.52 21.82
CA PHE A 250 -34.27 -16.27 20.52
C PHE A 250 -33.90 -14.78 20.30
N ASP A 251 -34.08 -13.96 21.33
CA ASP A 251 -33.68 -12.56 21.30
C ASP A 251 -32.14 -12.44 21.38
N THR A 252 -31.62 -11.25 21.07
CA THR A 252 -30.19 -10.93 21.15
C THR A 252 -29.71 -10.98 22.60
N GLU A 253 -28.95 -11.96 22.96
CA GLU A 253 -28.42 -12.16 24.33
C GLU A 253 -26.92 -11.81 24.44
N PHE A 254 -26.11 -12.14 23.44
CA PHE A 254 -24.67 -11.96 23.49
C PHE A 254 -24.21 -10.66 22.85
N SER A 255 -23.16 -10.07 23.39
CA SER A 255 -22.58 -8.83 22.86
C SER A 255 -22.14 -8.94 21.39
N VAL A 256 -21.68 -10.13 20.95
CA VAL A 256 -21.31 -10.36 19.55
C VAL A 256 -22.51 -10.33 18.60
N GLU A 257 -23.67 -10.81 19.03
CA GLU A 257 -24.92 -10.74 18.24
C GLU A 257 -25.34 -9.29 18.02
N SER A 258 -25.36 -8.49 19.11
CA SER A 258 -25.66 -7.06 19.04
C SER A 258 -24.67 -6.30 18.14
N TYR A 259 -23.38 -6.65 18.19
CA TYR A 259 -22.37 -6.07 17.30
C TYR A 259 -22.68 -6.38 15.83
N LEU A 260 -22.94 -7.63 15.49
CA LEU A 260 -23.23 -8.02 14.10
C LEU A 260 -24.50 -7.34 13.58
N GLN A 261 -25.57 -7.28 14.39
CA GLN A 261 -26.81 -6.55 14.05
C GLN A 261 -26.52 -5.07 13.75
N HIS A 262 -25.77 -4.39 14.63
CA HIS A 262 -25.41 -2.99 14.43
C HIS A 262 -24.60 -2.79 13.14
N GLN A 263 -23.67 -3.69 12.81
CA GLN A 263 -22.90 -3.63 11.57
C GLN A 263 -23.79 -3.81 10.33
N GLY A 264 -24.77 -4.68 10.41
CA GLY A 264 -25.76 -4.86 9.35
C GLY A 264 -26.64 -3.63 9.17
N GLU A 265 -27.21 -3.10 10.26
CA GLU A 265 -28.11 -1.92 10.27
C GLU A 265 -27.41 -0.68 9.71
N THR A 266 -26.18 -0.40 10.14
CA THR A 266 -25.43 0.76 9.64
C THR A 266 -25.01 0.61 8.19
N PHE A 267 -24.85 -0.60 7.71
CA PHE A 267 -24.44 -0.85 6.33
C PHE A 267 -25.52 -0.56 5.30
N VAL A 268 -26.79 -0.91 5.60
CA VAL A 268 -27.91 -0.71 4.68
C VAL A 268 -28.20 0.76 4.39
N GLU A 269 -27.78 1.66 5.29
CA GLU A 269 -27.92 3.11 5.10
C GLU A 269 -26.96 3.65 4.00
N ARG A 270 -25.82 3.00 3.80
CA ARG A 270 -24.75 3.51 2.94
C ARG A 270 -24.44 2.68 1.71
N PHE A 271 -25.02 1.49 1.56
CA PHE A 271 -24.70 0.61 0.45
C PHE A 271 -25.95 0.17 -0.32
N ASP A 272 -25.78 -0.12 -1.62
CA ASP A 272 -26.85 -0.61 -2.47
C ASP A 272 -26.80 -2.14 -2.60
N PRO A 273 -27.91 -2.85 -2.42
CA PRO A 273 -27.97 -4.31 -2.50
C PRO A 273 -27.53 -4.88 -3.86
N ASN A 274 -27.97 -4.29 -4.97
CA ASN A 274 -27.55 -4.76 -6.30
C ASN A 274 -26.05 -4.52 -6.53
N SER A 275 -25.53 -3.36 -6.12
CA SER A 275 -24.08 -3.11 -6.18
C SER A 275 -23.29 -4.15 -5.38
N TYR A 276 -23.79 -4.58 -4.22
CA TYR A 276 -23.17 -5.67 -3.47
C TYR A 276 -23.16 -6.99 -4.25
N LEU A 277 -24.27 -7.33 -4.92
CA LEU A 277 -24.35 -8.53 -5.77
C LEU A 277 -23.31 -8.49 -6.89
N TYR A 278 -23.22 -7.36 -7.62
CA TYR A 278 -22.34 -7.20 -8.77
C TYR A 278 -20.87 -7.20 -8.38
N ILE A 279 -20.49 -6.45 -7.33
CA ILE A 279 -19.08 -6.37 -6.89
C ILE A 279 -18.62 -7.72 -6.31
N THR A 280 -19.44 -8.40 -5.50
CA THR A 280 -19.07 -9.74 -5.00
C THR A 280 -18.99 -10.77 -6.13
N ARG A 281 -19.79 -10.63 -7.18
CA ARG A 281 -19.66 -11.48 -8.37
C ARG A 281 -18.40 -11.15 -9.18
N ALA A 282 -18.01 -9.88 -9.29
CA ALA A 282 -16.75 -9.48 -9.92
C ALA A 282 -15.54 -10.08 -9.18
N VAL A 283 -15.59 -10.12 -7.84
CA VAL A 283 -14.57 -10.80 -7.03
C VAL A 283 -14.55 -12.30 -7.31
N ASP A 284 -15.72 -12.97 -7.38
CA ASP A 284 -15.77 -14.42 -7.69
C ASP A 284 -15.09 -14.79 -9.02
N TYR A 285 -15.17 -13.89 -10.01
CA TYR A 285 -14.59 -14.11 -11.34
C TYR A 285 -13.08 -13.80 -11.42
N TYR A 286 -12.53 -13.22 -10.36
CA TYR A 286 -11.12 -12.85 -10.37
C TYR A 286 -10.22 -14.08 -10.26
N ASP A 287 -9.42 -14.30 -11.32
CA ASP A 287 -8.51 -15.44 -11.44
C ASP A 287 -7.36 -15.13 -12.40
N LEU A 288 -6.17 -14.87 -11.88
CA LEU A 288 -4.95 -14.73 -12.67
C LEU A 288 -4.35 -16.09 -13.08
N THR A 289 -4.92 -17.20 -12.58
CA THR A 289 -4.44 -18.56 -12.92
C THR A 289 -5.19 -19.18 -14.11
N LYS A 290 -6.21 -18.50 -14.63
CA LYS A 290 -7.12 -19.03 -15.68
C LYS A 290 -6.43 -19.56 -16.94
N ASN A 291 -5.20 -19.12 -17.22
CA ASN A 291 -4.41 -19.55 -18.37
C ASN A 291 -3.30 -20.55 -18.00
N GLY A 292 -3.33 -21.13 -16.79
CA GLY A 292 -2.35 -22.10 -16.32
C GLY A 292 -2.00 -21.91 -14.85
N SER A 293 -0.98 -21.13 -14.53
CA SER A 293 -0.50 -20.88 -13.18
C SER A 293 -0.48 -19.38 -12.84
N LEU A 294 -0.36 -19.04 -11.57
CA LEU A 294 -0.18 -17.64 -11.13
C LEU A 294 1.13 -17.05 -11.70
N THR A 295 2.17 -17.88 -11.89
CA THR A 295 3.42 -17.48 -12.56
C THR A 295 3.16 -17.01 -13.99
N GLU A 296 2.36 -17.76 -14.76
CA GLU A 296 1.97 -17.37 -16.12
C GLU A 296 1.07 -16.14 -16.11
N GLY A 297 0.13 -16.05 -15.18
CA GLY A 297 -0.75 -14.88 -15.02
C GLY A 297 0.00 -13.59 -14.74
N LEU A 298 1.11 -13.65 -13.99
CA LEU A 298 1.94 -12.50 -13.64
C LEU A 298 3.15 -12.30 -14.59
N ALA A 299 3.29 -13.08 -15.66
CA ALA A 299 4.46 -13.02 -16.54
C ALA A 299 4.63 -11.66 -17.24
N ALA A 300 3.53 -11.01 -17.60
CA ALA A 300 3.54 -9.73 -18.33
C ALA A 300 3.98 -8.54 -17.49
N THR A 301 3.89 -8.62 -16.15
CA THR A 301 4.16 -7.47 -15.26
C THR A 301 5.61 -7.00 -15.36
N GLN A 302 5.81 -5.68 -15.23
CA GLN A 302 7.13 -5.03 -15.21
C GLN A 302 7.36 -4.23 -13.92
N ALA A 303 6.34 -4.06 -13.10
CA ALA A 303 6.38 -3.28 -11.88
C ALA A 303 7.27 -3.93 -10.81
N LYS A 304 7.72 -3.12 -9.84
CA LYS A 304 8.24 -3.59 -8.56
C LYS A 304 7.09 -3.88 -7.62
N PHE A 305 7.18 -4.94 -6.83
CA PHE A 305 6.08 -5.36 -5.95
C PHE A 305 6.42 -5.25 -4.47
N LEU A 306 5.42 -4.82 -3.70
CA LEU A 306 5.36 -5.02 -2.26
C LEU A 306 4.09 -5.81 -1.95
N ILE A 307 4.26 -7.00 -1.41
CA ILE A 307 3.17 -7.89 -1.01
C ILE A 307 3.11 -7.90 0.51
N ILE A 308 1.95 -7.54 1.06
CA ILE A 308 1.75 -7.45 2.51
C ILE A 308 0.62 -8.39 2.93
N SER A 309 0.89 -9.28 3.89
CA SER A 309 -0.12 -10.09 4.57
C SER A 309 -0.45 -9.52 5.96
N VAL A 310 -1.52 -10.02 6.57
CA VAL A 310 -1.85 -9.79 7.98
C VAL A 310 -1.80 -11.13 8.72
N SER A 311 -1.05 -11.20 9.80
CA SER A 311 -0.72 -12.47 10.49
C SER A 311 -1.92 -13.29 10.94
N SER A 312 -3.01 -12.65 11.37
CA SER A 312 -4.24 -13.29 11.85
C SER A 312 -5.38 -13.29 10.82
N ASP A 313 -5.11 -12.92 9.57
CA ASP A 313 -6.11 -12.93 8.51
C ASP A 313 -6.43 -14.36 8.08
N TRP A 314 -7.66 -14.78 8.29
CA TRP A 314 -8.13 -16.10 7.86
C TRP A 314 -9.01 -16.05 6.62
N LEU A 315 -9.42 -14.82 6.20
CA LEU A 315 -10.09 -14.60 4.92
C LEU A 315 -9.08 -14.63 3.77
N TYR A 316 -7.96 -13.90 3.89
CA TYR A 316 -6.80 -13.94 3.00
C TYR A 316 -5.56 -14.38 3.80
N PRO A 317 -5.44 -15.67 4.15
CA PRO A 317 -4.33 -16.16 4.95
C PRO A 317 -2.97 -15.85 4.31
N PRO A 318 -1.91 -15.65 5.10
CA PRO A 318 -0.59 -15.28 4.61
C PRO A 318 -0.04 -16.14 3.47
N TYR A 319 -0.42 -17.43 3.40
CA TYR A 319 0.03 -18.31 2.32
C TYR A 319 -0.37 -17.82 0.92
N LEU A 320 -1.53 -17.14 0.77
CA LEU A 320 -1.97 -16.57 -0.51
C LEU A 320 -1.03 -15.44 -0.98
N SER A 321 -0.56 -14.63 -0.05
CA SER A 321 0.47 -13.61 -0.33
C SER A 321 1.82 -14.25 -0.67
N GLN A 322 2.18 -15.37 -0.03
CA GLN A 322 3.40 -16.13 -0.32
C GLN A 322 3.34 -16.79 -1.71
N GLU A 323 2.18 -17.25 -2.16
CA GLU A 323 1.97 -17.74 -3.53
C GLU A 323 2.24 -16.65 -4.58
N ILE A 324 1.78 -15.41 -4.33
CA ILE A 324 2.08 -14.26 -5.19
C ILE A 324 3.58 -14.00 -5.23
N MET A 325 4.25 -14.00 -4.06
CA MET A 325 5.70 -13.82 -3.97
C MET A 325 6.46 -14.89 -4.74
N LEU A 326 6.06 -16.15 -4.61
CA LEU A 326 6.69 -17.26 -5.34
C LEU A 326 6.55 -17.06 -6.84
N ALA A 327 5.38 -16.71 -7.34
CA ALA A 327 5.13 -16.47 -8.76
C ALA A 327 5.97 -15.31 -9.31
N LEU A 328 6.06 -14.19 -8.57
CA LEU A 328 6.88 -13.03 -8.94
C LEU A 328 8.38 -13.38 -8.96
N THR A 329 8.86 -14.08 -7.94
CA THR A 329 10.26 -14.51 -7.85
C THR A 329 10.62 -15.48 -8.99
N THR A 330 9.74 -16.41 -9.31
CA THR A 330 9.90 -17.35 -10.44
C THR A 330 10.03 -16.61 -11.78
N ASN A 331 9.31 -15.49 -11.92
CA ASN A 331 9.40 -14.60 -13.09
C ASN A 331 10.60 -13.62 -13.02
N ASN A 332 11.49 -13.73 -12.05
CA ASN A 332 12.59 -12.78 -11.79
C ASN A 332 12.12 -11.32 -11.65
N ARG A 333 10.97 -11.10 -11.03
CA ARG A 333 10.45 -9.75 -10.74
C ARG A 333 10.96 -9.25 -9.40
N GLU A 334 11.27 -7.95 -9.31
CA GLU A 334 11.63 -7.32 -8.05
C GLU A 334 10.40 -7.28 -7.14
N ALA A 335 10.43 -8.06 -6.07
CA ALA A 335 9.33 -8.17 -5.12
C ALA A 335 9.85 -8.23 -3.68
N ARG A 336 9.10 -7.60 -2.78
CA ARG A 336 9.33 -7.64 -1.33
C ARG A 336 8.09 -8.18 -0.65
N TYR A 337 8.29 -8.90 0.44
CA TYR A 337 7.21 -9.39 1.29
C TYR A 337 7.35 -8.79 2.68
N ALA A 338 6.22 -8.39 3.25
CA ALA A 338 6.12 -7.99 4.65
C ALA A 338 4.86 -8.58 5.28
N GLU A 339 4.88 -8.76 6.60
CA GLU A 339 3.71 -9.19 7.35
C GLU A 339 3.36 -8.18 8.42
N ILE A 340 2.10 -7.71 8.42
CA ILE A 340 1.55 -6.93 9.50
C ILE A 340 1.18 -7.87 10.64
N VAL A 341 1.83 -7.71 11.78
CA VAL A 341 1.52 -8.48 12.99
C VAL A 341 0.33 -7.81 13.67
N SER A 342 -0.83 -8.45 13.62
CA SER A 342 -2.08 -7.89 14.14
C SER A 342 -3.04 -8.99 14.60
N PRO A 343 -3.74 -8.80 15.71
CA PRO A 343 -4.82 -9.69 16.14
C PRO A 343 -6.16 -9.39 15.43
N HIS A 344 -6.23 -8.34 14.59
CA HIS A 344 -7.49 -7.81 14.06
C HIS A 344 -8.06 -8.57 12.87
N GLY A 345 -7.40 -9.64 12.40
CA GLY A 345 -7.83 -10.38 11.22
C GLY A 345 -7.64 -9.57 9.94
N HIS A 346 -8.55 -9.74 8.99
CA HIS A 346 -8.51 -9.04 7.72
C HIS A 346 -8.53 -7.50 7.86
N ASP A 347 -9.25 -6.98 8.86
CA ASP A 347 -9.31 -5.53 9.12
C ASP A 347 -7.95 -4.93 9.55
N GLY A 348 -6.94 -5.75 9.84
CA GLY A 348 -5.60 -5.30 10.22
C GLY A 348 -4.99 -4.32 9.21
N PHE A 349 -5.24 -4.49 7.90
CA PHE A 349 -4.74 -3.55 6.89
C PHE A 349 -5.43 -2.15 6.93
N LEU A 350 -6.54 -2.01 7.63
CA LEU A 350 -7.21 -0.73 7.85
C LEU A 350 -6.87 -0.11 9.21
N LEU A 351 -6.42 -0.92 10.17
CA LEU A 351 -6.26 -0.52 11.56
C LEU A 351 -4.79 -0.30 11.95
N GLU A 352 -3.86 -1.07 11.38
CA GLU A 352 -2.43 -1.03 11.72
C GLU A 352 -1.67 0.06 10.97
N ASN A 353 -2.15 1.30 11.09
CA ASN A 353 -1.61 2.44 10.36
C ASN A 353 -0.12 2.68 10.61
N ALA A 354 0.39 2.42 11.81
CA ALA A 354 1.81 2.62 12.14
C ALA A 354 2.70 1.67 11.32
N GLN A 355 2.38 0.38 11.30
CA GLN A 355 3.11 -0.63 10.52
C GLN A 355 2.99 -0.33 9.02
N LEU A 356 1.78 0.01 8.53
CA LEU A 356 1.57 0.35 7.12
C LEU A 356 2.37 1.60 6.71
N ASN A 357 2.34 2.67 7.50
CA ASN A 357 3.11 3.88 7.21
C ASN A 357 4.60 3.55 7.07
N TYR A 358 5.12 2.71 7.95
CA TYR A 358 6.51 2.30 7.90
C TYR A 358 6.81 1.45 6.65
N ILE A 359 6.10 0.32 6.47
CA ILE A 359 6.37 -0.65 5.39
C ILE A 359 6.17 -0.02 4.01
N VAL A 360 5.05 0.67 3.80
CA VAL A 360 4.70 1.32 2.52
C VAL A 360 5.62 2.51 2.26
N GLY A 361 5.91 3.32 3.28
CA GLY A 361 6.80 4.46 3.19
C GLY A 361 8.20 4.07 2.73
N GLN A 362 8.77 3.01 3.32
CA GLN A 362 10.08 2.46 2.92
C GLN A 362 10.11 1.91 1.50
N PHE A 363 9.00 1.42 0.98
CA PHE A 363 8.92 0.93 -0.39
C PHE A 363 8.77 2.05 -1.42
N LEU A 364 7.98 3.07 -1.10
CA LEU A 364 7.75 4.21 -1.98
C LEU A 364 8.92 5.19 -1.98
N THR A 365 9.54 5.40 -0.83
CA THR A 365 10.66 6.30 -0.63
C THR A 365 11.74 5.57 0.17
N PRO A 366 12.54 4.71 -0.48
CA PRO A 366 13.64 4.03 0.20
C PRO A 366 14.59 5.08 0.77
N MET A 367 15.04 4.88 1.99
CA MET A 367 16.11 5.70 2.57
C MET A 367 17.36 5.61 1.70
N THR A 368 17.98 6.76 1.51
CA THR A 368 19.26 6.90 0.79
C THR A 368 20.40 7.11 1.79
N VAL A 369 21.62 7.11 1.26
CA VAL A 369 22.82 7.44 2.06
C VAL A 369 22.69 8.81 2.72
N GLU A 370 22.08 9.79 2.04
CA GLU A 370 21.85 11.15 2.55
C GLU A 370 21.06 11.18 3.87
N ASP A 371 20.13 10.24 4.03
CA ASP A 371 19.25 10.18 5.22
C ASP A 371 19.99 9.70 6.49
N LEU A 372 21.12 9.00 6.34
CA LEU A 372 21.88 8.42 7.45
C LEU A 372 23.33 8.91 7.56
N MET A 373 23.89 9.56 6.55
CA MET A 373 25.27 10.01 6.60
C MET A 373 25.48 11.11 7.65
N THR A 374 26.64 11.12 8.27
CA THR A 374 27.12 12.29 9.02
C THR A 374 27.55 13.35 8.02
N ASN A 375 26.90 14.50 8.05
CA ASN A 375 27.22 15.63 7.17
C ASN A 375 28.49 16.34 7.60
N ASN A 376 29.30 16.83 6.63
CA ASN A 376 30.53 17.60 6.87
C ASN A 376 31.45 16.94 7.90
N PRO A 377 31.89 15.70 7.69
CA PRO A 377 32.74 15.00 8.64
C PRO A 377 34.08 15.73 8.77
N PRO A 378 34.76 15.63 9.93
CA PRO A 378 36.15 16.06 10.03
C PRO A 378 36.97 15.44 8.91
N SER A 379 37.82 16.22 8.28
CA SER A 379 38.74 15.79 7.26
C SER A 379 40.10 16.44 7.48
N ILE A 380 41.16 15.84 6.94
CA ILE A 380 42.52 16.32 7.13
C ILE A 380 43.25 16.49 5.77
N GLN A 381 44.16 17.43 5.67
CA GLN A 381 44.94 17.62 4.46
C GLN A 381 46.02 16.50 4.31
N GLU A 382 46.27 16.08 3.08
CA GLU A 382 47.26 15.06 2.78
C GLU A 382 48.70 15.45 3.21
N THR A 383 48.93 16.74 3.43
CA THR A 383 50.22 17.31 3.91
C THR A 383 50.32 17.36 5.44
N SER A 384 49.30 17.01 6.16
CA SER A 384 49.26 17.01 7.64
C SER A 384 50.07 15.82 8.18
N SER A 385 50.50 15.95 9.45
CA SER A 385 51.20 14.89 10.15
C SER A 385 50.28 13.79 10.66
N ILE A 386 50.84 12.61 10.88
CA ILE A 386 50.13 11.47 11.53
C ILE A 386 49.59 11.86 12.92
N ARG A 387 50.35 12.70 13.64
CA ARG A 387 49.95 13.19 14.98
C ARG A 387 48.70 14.06 14.93
N GLU A 388 48.66 15.00 13.96
CA GLU A 388 47.45 15.84 13.78
C GLU A 388 46.23 15.00 13.42
N ALA A 389 46.41 13.94 12.59
CA ALA A 389 45.33 13.01 12.29
C ALA A 389 44.83 12.28 13.55
N ALA A 390 45.74 11.78 14.38
CA ALA A 390 45.42 11.10 15.64
C ALA A 390 44.70 12.05 16.63
N GLU A 391 45.17 13.28 16.78
CA GLU A 391 44.58 14.31 17.65
C GLU A 391 43.14 14.66 17.17
N LEU A 392 42.94 14.78 15.84
CA LEU A 392 41.64 15.06 15.26
C LEU A 392 40.66 13.88 15.46
N MET A 393 41.13 12.65 15.26
CA MET A 393 40.32 11.44 15.46
C MET A 393 39.90 11.27 16.92
N ILE A 394 40.82 11.51 17.88
CA ILE A 394 40.51 11.46 19.32
C ILE A 394 39.54 12.57 19.70
N GLY A 395 39.80 13.80 19.24
CA GLY A 395 38.98 14.97 19.57
C GLY A 395 37.51 14.87 19.08
N HIS A 396 37.30 14.13 18.02
CA HIS A 396 35.95 13.90 17.44
C HIS A 396 35.38 12.51 17.72
N GLU A 397 36.09 11.65 18.44
CA GLU A 397 35.71 10.25 18.75
C GLU A 397 35.39 9.43 17.50
N ILE A 398 36.20 9.58 16.43
CA ILE A 398 35.98 8.90 15.14
C ILE A 398 37.08 7.89 14.84
N ASN A 399 36.72 6.81 14.15
CA ASN A 399 37.63 5.74 13.73
C ASN A 399 38.07 5.82 12.27
N HIS A 400 37.45 6.72 11.49
CA HIS A 400 37.71 6.89 10.06
C HIS A 400 37.81 8.38 9.76
N LEU A 401 38.92 8.79 9.13
CA LEU A 401 39.19 10.18 8.81
C LEU A 401 39.51 10.33 7.32
N PRO A 402 38.64 11.00 6.54
CA PRO A 402 38.94 11.34 5.16
C PRO A 402 40.16 12.23 5.04
N VAL A 403 41.04 11.90 4.11
CA VAL A 403 42.19 12.71 3.74
C VAL A 403 41.89 13.42 2.42
N VAL A 404 42.04 14.74 2.40
CA VAL A 404 41.69 15.57 1.25
C VAL A 404 42.95 16.30 0.71
N SER A 405 42.94 16.56 -0.59
CA SER A 405 43.93 17.40 -1.26
C SER A 405 43.69 18.88 -0.99
N GLY A 406 44.64 19.73 -1.40
CA GLY A 406 44.54 21.18 -1.22
C GLY A 406 43.35 21.85 -1.87
N ASN A 407 42.67 21.20 -2.81
CA ASN A 407 41.42 21.65 -3.45
C ASN A 407 40.16 21.02 -2.81
N GLY A 408 40.29 20.22 -1.74
CA GLY A 408 39.18 19.61 -1.02
C GLY A 408 38.66 18.29 -1.59
N THR A 409 39.27 17.73 -2.62
CA THR A 409 38.91 16.40 -3.17
C THR A 409 39.49 15.28 -2.30
N LEU A 410 38.77 14.16 -2.21
CA LEU A 410 39.24 12.98 -1.46
C LEU A 410 40.51 12.38 -2.08
N SER A 411 41.58 12.31 -1.30
CA SER A 411 42.87 11.71 -1.66
C SER A 411 43.09 10.35 -1.02
N GLY A 412 42.45 10.09 0.11
CA GLY A 412 42.63 8.87 0.87
C GLY A 412 41.70 8.80 2.11
N ILE A 413 41.84 7.72 2.85
CA ILE A 413 41.20 7.55 4.18
C ILE A 413 42.24 6.95 5.14
N VAL A 414 42.21 7.43 6.39
CA VAL A 414 43.01 6.90 7.50
C VAL A 414 42.08 6.37 8.57
N THR A 415 42.41 5.22 9.11
CA THR A 415 41.68 4.59 10.21
C THR A 415 42.51 4.63 11.49
N SER A 416 41.84 4.42 12.64
CA SER A 416 42.55 4.25 13.94
C SER A 416 43.53 3.09 13.91
N TRP A 417 43.30 2.06 13.08
CA TRP A 417 44.24 0.97 12.86
C TRP A 417 45.48 1.41 12.10
N ASP A 418 45.37 2.31 11.13
CA ASP A 418 46.51 2.84 10.37
C ASP A 418 47.39 3.73 11.26
N ILE A 419 46.78 4.52 12.14
CA ILE A 419 47.50 5.27 13.20
C ILE A 419 48.25 4.31 14.13
N ALA A 420 47.60 3.20 14.58
CA ALA A 420 48.27 2.21 15.42
C ALA A 420 49.45 1.53 14.69
N LYS A 421 49.33 1.21 13.40
CA LYS A 421 50.43 0.66 12.59
C LYS A 421 51.59 1.63 12.45
N SER A 422 51.31 2.94 12.36
CA SER A 422 52.38 3.95 12.22
C SER A 422 53.31 3.99 13.45
N VAL A 423 52.78 3.69 14.62
CA VAL A 423 53.57 3.59 15.86
C VAL A 423 54.46 2.36 15.87
N ALA A 424 54.05 1.27 15.21
CA ALA A 424 54.83 0.02 15.13
C ALA A 424 55.89 0.02 14.00
N GLY A 425 55.64 0.83 12.98
CA GLY A 425 56.55 0.99 11.83
C GLY A 425 57.00 2.45 11.70
N ASP A 426 58.20 2.78 11.52
CA ASP A 426 58.79 4.13 11.52
C ASP A 426 58.29 5.03 10.36
N PHE A 427 56.92 5.17 10.23
CA PHE A 427 56.26 5.99 9.21
C PHE A 427 56.27 7.46 9.64
N GLN A 428 56.57 8.36 8.69
CA GLN A 428 56.69 9.80 8.98
C GLN A 428 55.51 10.59 8.39
N ASP A 429 54.97 10.17 7.26
CA ASP A 429 53.98 10.91 6.49
C ASP A 429 52.63 10.21 6.46
N LEU A 430 51.56 11.00 6.47
CA LEU A 430 50.18 10.52 6.37
C LEU A 430 49.94 9.74 5.05
N ALA A 431 50.59 10.18 3.97
CA ALA A 431 50.50 9.54 2.65
C ALA A 431 51.07 8.12 2.58
N GLU A 432 51.91 7.72 3.58
CA GLU A 432 52.48 6.37 3.67
C GLU A 432 51.51 5.37 4.32
N ILE A 433 50.62 5.85 5.20
CA ILE A 433 49.71 4.99 5.99
C ILE A 433 48.28 5.01 5.46
N MET A 434 47.85 6.06 4.70
CA MET A 434 46.50 6.18 4.20
C MET A 434 46.19 5.17 3.11
N THR A 435 44.96 4.69 3.05
CA THR A 435 44.40 3.96 1.92
C THR A 435 44.07 4.95 0.81
N LYS A 436 44.64 4.78 -0.38
CA LYS A 436 44.48 5.67 -1.55
C LYS A 436 43.33 5.27 -2.47
N ASP A 437 43.14 3.97 -2.65
CA ASP A 437 42.01 3.44 -3.45
C ASP A 437 40.75 3.36 -2.58
N VAL A 438 40.14 4.51 -2.31
CA VAL A 438 39.00 4.63 -1.40
C VAL A 438 37.73 4.24 -2.12
N ILE A 439 36.98 3.30 -1.55
CA ILE A 439 35.61 2.99 -1.99
C ILE A 439 34.70 4.10 -1.48
N THR A 440 34.00 4.77 -2.37
CA THR A 440 33.10 5.90 -2.08
C THR A 440 31.68 5.57 -2.49
N ILE A 441 30.75 6.40 -2.04
CA ILE A 441 29.33 6.30 -2.37
C ILE A 441 28.74 7.69 -2.57
N GLN A 442 27.65 7.81 -3.34
CA GLN A 442 26.93 9.07 -3.52
C GLN A 442 25.77 9.21 -2.53
N ARG A 443 25.37 10.45 -2.22
CA ARG A 443 24.27 10.73 -1.30
C ARG A 443 22.93 10.13 -1.72
N SER A 444 22.68 10.04 -3.03
CA SER A 444 21.45 9.49 -3.63
C SER A 444 21.42 7.96 -3.69
N ASP A 445 22.55 7.29 -3.37
CA ASP A 445 22.63 5.84 -3.42
C ASP A 445 21.81 5.19 -2.32
N SER A 446 21.37 3.95 -2.57
CA SER A 446 20.59 3.18 -1.59
C SER A 446 21.44 2.66 -0.45
N LEU A 447 20.86 2.56 0.76
CA LEU A 447 21.55 1.94 1.90
C LEU A 447 21.92 0.48 1.65
N ARG A 448 21.17 -0.23 0.79
CA ARG A 448 21.50 -1.60 0.37
C ARG A 448 22.82 -1.64 -0.43
N LEU A 449 23.05 -0.67 -1.32
CA LEU A 449 24.31 -0.57 -2.04
C LEU A 449 25.46 -0.29 -1.06
N ALA A 450 25.26 0.61 -0.10
CA ALA A 450 26.24 0.90 0.93
C ALA A 450 26.62 -0.35 1.74
N ALA A 451 25.63 -1.09 2.24
CA ALA A 451 25.85 -2.34 2.97
C ALA A 451 26.61 -3.38 2.12
N SER A 452 26.21 -3.56 0.86
CA SER A 452 26.87 -4.48 -0.07
C SER A 452 28.33 -4.10 -0.36
N LEU A 453 28.61 -2.80 -0.49
CA LEU A 453 30.00 -2.31 -0.67
C LEU A 453 30.84 -2.56 0.59
N MET A 454 30.30 -2.29 1.77
CA MET A 454 30.98 -2.54 3.04
C MET A 454 31.31 -4.02 3.23
N GLU A 455 30.35 -4.92 2.97
CA GLU A 455 30.52 -6.36 3.06
C GLU A 455 31.54 -6.87 2.04
N LYS A 456 31.36 -6.51 0.76
CA LYS A 456 32.23 -6.96 -0.34
C LYS A 456 33.68 -6.57 -0.15
N HIS A 457 33.95 -5.39 0.39
CA HIS A 457 35.27 -4.83 0.56
C HIS A 457 35.80 -4.97 1.99
N ALA A 458 35.05 -5.59 2.90
CA ALA A 458 35.36 -5.74 4.33
C ALA A 458 35.74 -4.41 5.00
N ILE A 459 34.99 -3.35 4.74
CA ILE A 459 35.15 -2.00 5.27
C ILE A 459 33.99 -1.58 6.14
N SER A 460 34.23 -0.73 7.13
CA SER A 460 33.23 -0.29 8.11
C SER A 460 32.79 1.18 7.92
N ALA A 461 33.31 1.85 6.90
CA ALA A 461 32.90 3.21 6.57
C ALA A 461 33.07 3.51 5.07
N LEU A 462 32.20 4.36 4.56
CA LEU A 462 32.20 4.87 3.19
C LEU A 462 32.19 6.41 3.22
N PRO A 463 33.20 7.08 2.67
CA PRO A 463 33.09 8.49 2.35
C PRO A 463 31.99 8.73 1.32
N VAL A 464 31.11 9.68 1.60
CA VAL A 464 30.09 10.13 0.67
C VAL A 464 30.60 11.33 -0.10
N VAL A 465 30.63 11.23 -1.42
CA VAL A 465 31.23 12.25 -2.28
C VAL A 465 30.26 12.80 -3.31
N ASP A 466 30.56 13.99 -3.85
CA ASP A 466 29.89 14.53 -5.04
C ASP A 466 30.55 14.03 -6.34
N ASP A 467 29.99 14.44 -7.48
CA ASP A 467 30.50 14.10 -8.82
C ASP A 467 31.96 14.62 -9.08
N SER A 468 32.41 15.57 -8.27
CA SER A 468 33.75 16.15 -8.31
C SER A 468 34.70 15.53 -7.27
N ASN A 469 34.26 14.46 -6.59
CA ASN A 469 34.99 13.75 -5.54
C ASN A 469 35.28 14.59 -4.27
N HIS A 470 34.45 15.62 -3.97
CA HIS A 470 34.52 16.32 -2.69
C HIS A 470 33.75 15.54 -1.62
N VAL A 471 34.32 15.51 -0.41
CA VAL A 471 33.66 14.81 0.73
C VAL A 471 32.48 15.61 1.25
N LEU A 472 31.30 15.01 1.16
CA LEU A 472 30.02 15.57 1.63
C LEU A 472 29.61 14.99 2.98
N GLY A 473 29.97 13.74 3.24
CA GLY A 473 29.56 13.01 4.42
C GLY A 473 30.38 11.74 4.67
N MET A 474 30.05 11.07 5.76
CA MET A 474 30.53 9.72 6.09
C MET A 474 29.35 8.83 6.45
N LEU A 475 29.33 7.62 5.92
CA LEU A 475 28.40 6.57 6.34
C LEU A 475 29.20 5.44 7.00
N THR A 476 28.83 5.04 8.21
CA THR A 476 29.50 3.95 8.93
C THR A 476 28.61 2.73 9.09
N SER A 477 29.22 1.56 9.33
CA SER A 477 28.48 0.34 9.66
C SER A 477 27.64 0.48 10.95
N GLU A 478 28.08 1.30 11.88
CA GLU A 478 27.33 1.60 13.12
C GLU A 478 26.02 2.33 12.81
N THR A 479 26.06 3.38 11.96
CA THR A 479 24.86 4.10 11.53
C THR A 479 23.91 3.22 10.72
N LEU A 480 24.44 2.32 9.88
CA LEU A 480 23.65 1.34 9.15
C LEU A 480 22.96 0.34 10.10
N SER A 481 23.69 -0.23 11.07
CA SER A 481 23.15 -1.19 12.04
C SER A 481 22.08 -0.58 12.94
N LEU A 482 22.23 0.69 13.34
CA LEU A 482 21.17 1.41 14.07
C LEU A 482 19.90 1.57 13.23
N SER A 483 20.01 1.71 11.91
CA SER A 483 18.85 1.78 11.02
C SER A 483 18.18 0.41 10.82
N GLU A 484 18.94 -0.70 10.86
CA GLU A 484 18.39 -2.06 10.81
C GLU A 484 17.64 -2.45 12.09
N VAL A 485 18.04 -1.91 13.24
CA VAL A 485 17.32 -2.10 14.51
C VAL A 485 16.00 -1.31 14.54
N LEU A 486 15.84 -0.29 13.68
CA LEU A 486 14.61 0.43 13.46
C LEU A 486 13.76 -0.15 12.30
N GLN A 487 14.21 -1.22 11.64
CA GLN A 487 13.53 -2.00 10.62
C GLN A 487 12.90 -3.27 11.22
#